data_6505938b5bb439c72e436f999dcd180b
#
_entry.id   6505938b5bb439c72e436f999dcd180b
#
_cell.length_a   1.000
_cell.length_b   1.000
_cell.length_c   1.000
_cell.angle_alpha   90.00
_cell.angle_beta   90.00
_cell.angle_gamma   90.00
#
_symmetry.space_group_name_H-M   'P 1'
#
loop_
_entity.id
_entity.type
_entity.pdbx_description
1 polymer ?
#
loop_
_entity_poly.entity_id
_entity_poly.type
_entity_poly.pdbx_seq_one_letter_code
_entity_poly.pdbx_strand_id
1 'polypeptide(L)' 'MTIEQKIQYLTKKLNNPKARYTDEELSWLINHIGDPDAKIRDELVCNTFGSGFFEEKFTREQVRFLFENVQKRNRRL' A
#
# COMPACT_ATOMS: atom_id res chain seq x y z
N MET A 1 -10.07 -7.14 12.97
CA MET A 1 -8.66 -7.50 12.62
C MET A 1 -7.73 -6.54 13.33
N THR A 2 -6.78 -7.07 14.10
CA THR A 2 -5.77 -6.21 14.75
C THR A 2 -4.78 -5.67 13.72
N ILE A 3 -3.99 -4.66 14.13
CA ILE A 3 -3.00 -4.11 13.23
C ILE A 3 -1.93 -5.15 12.85
N GLU A 4 -1.56 -6.01 13.77
CA GLU A 4 -0.61 -7.09 13.51
C GLU A 4 -1.16 -8.09 12.49
N GLN A 5 -2.41 -8.46 12.62
CA GLN A 5 -3.07 -9.35 11.67
C GLN A 5 -3.16 -8.70 10.28
N LYS A 6 -3.42 -7.41 10.24
CA LYS A 6 -3.47 -6.66 8.99
C LYS A 6 -2.10 -6.65 8.30
N ILE A 7 -1.06 -6.42 9.08
CA ILE A 7 0.32 -6.43 8.56
C ILE A 7 0.67 -7.80 8.00
N GLN A 8 0.37 -8.87 8.73
CA GLN A 8 0.64 -10.24 8.27
C GLN A 8 -0.13 -10.55 6.99
N TYR A 9 -1.39 -10.16 6.93
CA TYR A 9 -2.23 -10.38 5.76
C TYR A 9 -1.68 -9.67 4.53
N LEU A 10 -1.31 -8.41 4.66
CA LEU A 10 -0.77 -7.62 3.56
C LEU A 10 0.64 -8.08 3.16
N THR A 11 1.43 -8.56 4.11
CA THR A 11 2.74 -9.13 3.81
C THR A 11 2.62 -10.38 2.94
N LYS A 12 1.62 -11.22 3.22
CA LYS A 12 1.36 -12.40 2.37
C LYS A 12 0.99 -11.97 0.95
N LYS A 13 0.19 -10.93 0.81
CA LYS A 13 -0.15 -10.39 -0.50
C LYS A 13 1.07 -9.85 -1.23
N LEU A 14 1.94 -9.18 -0.51
CA LEU A 14 3.17 -8.63 -1.07
C LEU A 14 4.03 -9.73 -1.72
N ASN A 15 4.08 -10.90 -1.09
CA ASN A 15 4.86 -12.03 -1.58
C ASN A 15 4.14 -12.86 -2.65
N ASN A 16 2.90 -12.53 -2.98
CA ASN A 16 2.12 -13.24 -3.99
C ASN A 16 2.03 -12.38 -5.26
N PRO A 17 2.71 -12.77 -6.36
CA PRO A 17 2.69 -11.95 -7.59
C PRO A 17 1.33 -11.85 -8.26
N LYS A 18 0.40 -12.72 -7.90
CA LYS A 18 -0.96 -12.71 -8.46
C LYS A 18 -1.98 -12.04 -7.55
N ALA A 19 -1.55 -11.50 -6.41
CA ALA A 19 -2.47 -10.87 -5.47
C ALA A 19 -3.14 -9.63 -6.08
N ARG A 20 -4.36 -9.38 -5.64
CA ARG A 20 -5.11 -8.17 -5.99
C ARG A 20 -5.50 -7.46 -4.70
N TYR A 21 -5.62 -6.16 -4.76
CA TYR A 21 -5.93 -5.33 -3.60
C TYR A 21 -7.32 -4.73 -3.73
N THR A 22 -8.02 -4.63 -2.60
CA THR A 22 -9.28 -3.90 -2.54
C THR A 22 -9.00 -2.42 -2.31
N ASP A 23 -10.00 -1.58 -2.58
CA ASP A 23 -9.87 -0.14 -2.34
C ASP A 23 -9.66 0.16 -0.85
N GLU A 24 -10.28 -0.62 0.04
CA GLU A 24 -10.09 -0.48 1.48
C GLU A 24 -8.64 -0.78 1.88
N GLU A 25 -8.05 -1.80 1.30
CA GLU A 25 -6.67 -2.16 1.57
C GLU A 25 -5.71 -1.06 1.11
N LEU A 26 -5.97 -0.50 -0.04
CA LEU A 26 -5.16 0.60 -0.56
C LEU A 26 -5.31 1.86 0.30
N SER A 27 -6.51 2.15 0.77
CA SER A 27 -6.75 3.27 1.68
C SER A 27 -5.98 3.11 2.98
N TRP A 28 -5.96 1.90 3.53
CA TRP A 28 -5.18 1.60 4.73
C TRP A 28 -3.70 1.86 4.50
N LEU A 29 -3.18 1.40 3.36
CA LEU A 29 -1.78 1.60 3.02
C LEU A 29 -1.43 3.09 2.86
N ILE A 30 -2.30 3.84 2.20
CA ILE A 30 -2.10 5.28 2.04
C ILE A 30 -2.07 5.97 3.40
N ASN A 31 -2.94 5.58 4.32
CA ASN A 31 -2.99 6.17 5.65
C ASN A 31 -1.73 5.87 6.48
N HIS A 32 -0.96 4.86 6.10
CA HIS A 32 0.26 4.47 6.80
C HIS A 32 1.54 4.86 6.06
N ILE A 33 1.46 5.68 5.01
CA ILE A 33 2.65 6.16 4.29
C ILE A 33 3.60 6.90 5.22
N GLY A 34 3.06 7.66 6.17
CA GLY A 34 3.86 8.40 7.14
C GLY A 34 3.90 7.76 8.52
N ASP A 35 3.70 6.45 8.60
CA ASP A 35 3.67 5.75 9.89
C ASP A 35 5.01 5.89 10.62
N PRO A 36 5.00 6.20 11.93
CA PRO A 36 6.25 6.29 12.71
C PRO A 36 7.03 4.98 12.77
N ASP A 37 6.35 3.83 12.59
CA ASP A 37 7.03 2.54 12.55
C ASP A 37 7.63 2.33 11.15
N ALA A 38 8.97 2.29 11.10
CA ALA A 38 9.69 2.14 9.84
C ALA A 38 9.38 0.82 9.15
N LYS A 39 9.05 -0.23 9.90
CA LYS A 39 8.68 -1.51 9.30
C LYS A 39 7.39 -1.40 8.51
N ILE A 40 6.40 -0.70 9.05
CA ILE A 40 5.14 -0.49 8.34
C ILE A 40 5.34 0.45 7.16
N ARG A 41 6.01 1.58 7.40
CA ARG A 41 6.20 2.61 6.39
C ARG A 41 7.04 2.12 5.20
N ASP A 42 8.19 1.51 5.50
CA ASP A 42 9.17 1.17 4.46
C ASP A 42 9.04 -0.26 3.96
N GLU A 43 8.95 -1.23 4.86
CA GLU A 43 8.92 -2.64 4.46
C GLU A 43 7.57 -3.07 3.92
N LEU A 44 6.47 -2.55 4.45
CA LEU A 44 5.14 -2.94 3.99
C LEU A 44 4.60 -1.98 2.94
N VAL A 45 4.46 -0.70 3.27
CA VAL A 45 3.78 0.25 2.40
C VAL A 45 4.58 0.52 1.13
N CYS A 46 5.85 0.88 1.26
CA CYS A 46 6.68 1.19 0.09
C CYS A 46 6.89 -0.04 -0.79
N ASN A 47 7.16 -1.20 -0.19
CA ASN A 47 7.35 -2.42 -0.96
C ASN A 47 6.06 -2.86 -1.64
N THR A 48 4.91 -2.68 -1.00
CA THR A 48 3.62 -3.02 -1.60
C THR A 48 3.35 -2.15 -2.82
N PHE A 49 3.60 -0.85 -2.73
CA PHE A 49 3.40 0.04 -3.87
C PHE A 49 4.38 -0.28 -5.01
N GLY A 50 5.66 -0.45 -4.69
CA GLY A 50 6.66 -0.79 -5.70
C GLY A 50 6.35 -2.10 -6.41
N SER A 51 6.07 -3.15 -5.65
CA SER A 51 5.71 -4.44 -6.19
C SER A 51 4.40 -4.39 -6.97
N GLY A 52 3.42 -3.64 -6.44
CA GLY A 52 2.12 -3.51 -7.08
C GLY A 52 2.20 -2.86 -8.46
N PHE A 53 3.01 -1.80 -8.59
CA PHE A 53 3.21 -1.16 -9.88
C PHE A 53 4.05 -2.03 -10.82
N PHE A 54 5.10 -2.65 -10.32
CA PHE A 54 5.99 -3.46 -11.13
C PHE A 54 5.29 -4.73 -11.65
N GLU A 55 4.50 -5.39 -10.81
CA GLU A 55 3.83 -6.64 -11.13
C GLU A 55 2.38 -6.44 -11.61
N GLU A 56 1.97 -5.19 -11.79
CA GLU A 56 0.62 -4.84 -12.26
C GLU A 56 -0.49 -5.42 -11.38
N LYS A 57 -0.31 -5.35 -10.05
CA LYS A 57 -1.30 -5.83 -9.10
C LYS A 57 -2.49 -4.88 -8.92
N PHE A 58 -2.37 -3.65 -9.40
CA PHE A 58 -3.41 -2.63 -9.27
C PHE A 58 -4.15 -2.43 -10.58
N THR A 59 -5.46 -2.15 -10.49
CA THR A 59 -6.22 -1.76 -11.66
C THR A 59 -5.82 -0.34 -12.09
N ARG A 60 -6.21 0.04 -13.31
CA ARG A 60 -5.94 1.39 -13.80
C ARG A 60 -6.57 2.46 -12.90
N GLU A 61 -7.79 2.21 -12.42
CA GLU A 61 -8.47 3.10 -11.51
C GLU A 61 -7.77 3.20 -10.17
N GLN A 62 -7.26 2.09 -9.66
CA GLN A 62 -6.50 2.05 -8.42
C GLN A 62 -5.18 2.81 -8.55
N VAL A 63 -4.49 2.69 -9.67
CA VAL A 63 -3.27 3.46 -9.93
C VAL A 63 -3.56 4.95 -9.88
N ARG A 64 -4.64 5.39 -10.52
CA ARG A 64 -5.04 6.80 -10.50
C ARG A 64 -5.34 7.26 -9.07
N PHE A 65 -6.10 6.46 -8.33
CA PHE A 65 -6.44 6.75 -6.94
C PHE A 65 -5.19 6.91 -6.08
N LEU A 66 -4.22 6.02 -6.25
CA LEU A 66 -2.97 6.08 -5.50
C LEU A 66 -2.16 7.33 -5.83
N PHE A 67 -2.04 7.66 -7.11
CA PHE A 67 -1.31 8.87 -7.52
C PHE A 67 -1.93 10.13 -6.92
N GLU A 68 -3.25 10.26 -6.98
CA GLU A 68 -3.94 11.43 -6.45
C GLU A 68 -3.74 11.57 -4.95
N ASN A 69 -3.83 10.46 -4.21
CA ASN A 69 -3.73 10.50 -2.76
C ASN A 69 -2.31 10.67 -2.26
N VAL A 70 -1.34 10.06 -2.92
CA VAL A 70 0.07 10.21 -2.56
C VAL A 70 0.52 11.65 -2.81
N GLN A 71 0.12 12.25 -3.93
CA GLN A 71 0.47 13.64 -4.23
C GLN A 71 -0.11 14.61 -3.21
N LYS A 72 -1.35 14.38 -2.78
CA LYS A 72 -1.97 15.23 -1.76
C LYS A 72 -1.18 15.23 -0.45
N ARG A 73 -0.66 14.07 -0.06
CA ARG A 73 0.11 13.95 1.18
C ARG A 73 1.49 14.59 1.05
N ASN A 74 2.10 14.51 -0.12
CA ASN A 74 3.41 15.10 -0.37
C ASN A 74 3.37 16.63 -0.44
N ARG A 75 2.21 17.22 -0.69
CA ARG A 75 2.07 18.67 -0.75
C ARG A 75 2.29 19.37 0.57
N ARG A 76 2.36 18.64 1.67
CA ARG A 76 2.62 19.22 2.99
C ARG A 76 4.09 19.42 3.27
N LEU A 77 4.91 19.00 2.37
CA LEU A 77 6.33 19.21 2.45
C LEU A 77 6.68 20.54 1.77
#